data_aeebc73567c6f01fcbc595ac5d688005
#
_entry.id   aeebc73567c6f01fcbc595ac5d688005
#
_cell.length_a   1.000
_cell.length_b   1.000
_cell.length_c   1.000
_cell.angle_alpha   90.00
_cell.angle_beta   90.00
_cell.angle_gamma   90.00
#
_symmetry.space_group_name_H-M   'P 1'
#
loop_
_entity.id
_entity.type
_entity.pdbx_description
1 polymer ?
#
loop_
_entity_poly.entity_id
_entity_poly.type
_entity_poly.pdbx_seq_one_letter_code
_entity_poly.pdbx_strand_id
1 'polypeptide(L)'
;MTLHLEGINNKESYQRLDSVLIKNASFVSNITAHNLPLEWDWIERVTIELGDAFNRPKGNTVTVYDKHTDPAYGYGADMPIIVDEFSMNLMKNRHPNKWEDYHGNVVDSCQFFITLYVKIPSSAGLITIPEDAAFQYNLGVQFIDYHAVWGMFQASNDMRDENEIVLAEQWNGYGLLNNVVLPLSNPSIDLNITTKIAGALMLHGDYLYVTSTDGKKINATFDGSTELYKYFTPSEYLSLNSNIGDSATMRLLFDKDPSRGHIDQFFTVHPEKFGYKYSVDFNRQETPQIRLGEDAGIKLRAAYTIPFEFNEGVSVDYIDTIENINLSKLTLDSMLSSVAIIDTIEEATLKLALGLENSIPLQVTCVITCLDAQGNVVMSPDDPTRPYRITGEDTIVIPSPSFEQDMNMNWISKANKTTQIISVTEDIINTLSQVKSMELKLSLNDKSLADEYAAGMPNIKLTDQQGLRISISIGANVKALLNLSGMNQSTDSEDDVETTI
;
A
#
# COMPACT_ATOMS: atom_id res chain seq x y z
N MET A 1 -22.05 36.85 34.57
CA MET A 1 -20.88 35.97 34.76
C MET A 1 -20.06 35.95 33.49
N THR A 2 -18.77 35.97 33.58
CA THR A 2 -17.86 35.93 32.43
C THR A 2 -17.04 34.67 32.54
N LEU A 3 -17.09 33.82 31.50
CA LEU A 3 -16.25 32.66 31.39
C LEU A 3 -15.03 33.05 30.54
N HIS A 4 -13.84 32.85 31.07
CA HIS A 4 -12.61 33.03 30.32
C HIS A 4 -12.27 31.70 29.61
N LEU A 5 -11.99 31.78 28.32
CA LEU A 5 -11.64 30.66 27.49
C LEU A 5 -10.11 30.49 27.48
N GLU A 6 -9.59 29.80 28.49
CA GLU A 6 -8.16 29.49 28.55
C GLU A 6 -7.77 28.49 27.47
N GLY A 7 -6.58 28.63 26.87
CA GLY A 7 -6.06 27.72 25.86
C GLY A 7 -6.43 28.02 24.39
N ILE A 8 -7.36 28.95 24.14
CA ILE A 8 -7.69 29.39 22.76
C ILE A 8 -6.49 30.06 22.05
N ASN A 9 -5.48 30.46 22.82
CA ASN A 9 -4.27 31.09 22.30
C ASN A 9 -3.09 30.11 22.11
N ASN A 10 -3.31 28.79 22.12
CA ASN A 10 -2.27 27.82 21.82
C ASN A 10 -1.91 27.89 20.33
N LYS A 11 -0.82 28.63 20.01
CA LYS A 11 -0.38 28.94 18.64
C LYS A 11 0.28 27.77 17.90
N GLU A 12 0.46 26.63 18.54
CA GLU A 12 1.15 25.49 17.95
C GLU A 12 0.28 24.74 16.94
N SER A 13 -1.04 24.69 17.15
CA SER A 13 -1.96 23.93 16.32
C SER A 13 -2.87 24.79 15.43
N TYR A 14 -3.13 26.02 15.83
CA TYR A 14 -3.96 26.94 15.07
C TYR A 14 -3.49 28.39 15.25
N GLN A 15 -3.74 29.21 14.24
CA GLN A 15 -3.47 30.63 14.29
C GLN A 15 -4.70 31.41 14.74
N ARG A 16 -5.89 30.93 14.37
CA ARG A 16 -7.17 31.58 14.70
C ARG A 16 -8.26 30.51 14.77
N LEU A 17 -9.04 30.55 15.85
CA LEU A 17 -10.28 29.80 15.98
C LEU A 17 -11.45 30.74 15.74
N ASP A 18 -12.31 30.45 14.76
CA ASP A 18 -13.40 31.34 14.34
C ASP A 18 -14.73 30.94 14.96
N SER A 19 -15.07 29.67 14.92
CA SER A 19 -16.27 29.14 15.52
C SER A 19 -16.13 27.66 15.86
N VAL A 20 -16.97 27.21 16.78
CA VAL A 20 -17.08 25.81 17.19
C VAL A 20 -18.55 25.42 17.15
N LEU A 21 -18.85 24.29 16.55
CA LEU A 21 -20.14 23.63 16.67
C LEU A 21 -20.02 22.51 17.69
N ILE A 22 -20.76 22.63 18.76
CA ILE A 22 -20.78 21.67 19.86
C ILE A 22 -22.02 20.80 19.72
N LYS A 23 -21.85 19.51 19.79
CA LYS A 23 -22.90 18.50 19.68
C LYS A 23 -23.67 18.39 20.99
N ASN A 24 -22.93 18.31 22.07
CA ASN A 24 -23.46 18.39 23.42
C ASN A 24 -22.39 18.84 24.42
N ALA A 25 -22.81 19.42 25.50
CA ALA A 25 -21.94 19.78 26.61
C ALA A 25 -22.64 19.50 27.94
N SER A 26 -21.87 19.03 28.91
CA SER A 26 -22.35 18.83 30.27
C SER A 26 -21.61 19.75 31.22
N PHE A 27 -22.35 20.47 32.01
CA PHE A 27 -21.86 21.31 33.04
C PHE A 27 -22.45 20.91 34.40
N VAL A 28 -21.79 21.29 35.47
CA VAL A 28 -22.32 21.24 36.82
C VAL A 28 -22.36 22.65 37.37
N SER A 29 -23.49 23.01 37.89
CA SER A 29 -23.63 24.32 38.56
C SER A 29 -24.08 24.16 39.99
N ASN A 30 -23.67 25.07 40.85
CA ASN A 30 -24.25 25.18 42.16
C ASN A 30 -24.42 26.68 42.53
N ILE A 31 -25.36 26.91 43.43
CA ILE A 31 -25.68 28.23 43.97
C ILE A 31 -25.44 28.19 45.47
N THR A 32 -24.61 29.07 45.97
CA THR A 32 -24.46 29.31 47.41
C THR A 32 -25.00 30.68 47.74
N ALA A 33 -25.60 30.80 48.92
CA ALA A 33 -26.08 32.06 49.45
C ALA A 33 -25.24 32.47 50.65
N HIS A 34 -24.83 33.71 50.70
CA HIS A 34 -24.14 34.31 51.85
C HIS A 34 -25.01 35.42 52.44
N ASN A 35 -25.31 35.31 53.71
CA ASN A 35 -26.13 36.26 54.46
C ASN A 35 -27.44 36.66 53.74
N LEU A 36 -27.99 35.75 52.94
CA LEU A 36 -29.21 36.00 52.19
C LEU A 36 -30.38 35.32 52.89
N PRO A 37 -31.38 36.07 53.35
CA PRO A 37 -32.53 35.52 54.08
C PRO A 37 -33.59 34.97 53.11
N LEU A 38 -33.14 34.17 52.12
CA LEU A 38 -34.00 33.46 51.16
C LEU A 38 -33.80 31.97 51.35
N GLU A 39 -34.89 31.25 51.56
CA GLU A 39 -34.90 29.81 51.61
C GLU A 39 -34.83 29.25 50.20
N TRP A 40 -34.13 28.12 49.99
CA TRP A 40 -34.07 27.47 48.68
C TRP A 40 -35.48 27.14 48.15
N ASP A 41 -36.39 26.76 49.02
CA ASP A 41 -37.76 26.40 48.66
C ASP A 41 -38.56 27.58 48.03
N TRP A 42 -38.07 28.82 48.12
CA TRP A 42 -38.66 29.98 47.47
C TRP A 42 -38.13 30.18 46.05
N ILE A 43 -37.10 29.47 45.64
CA ILE A 43 -36.60 29.52 44.28
C ILE A 43 -37.46 28.62 43.40
N GLU A 44 -38.23 29.23 42.51
CA GLU A 44 -39.12 28.56 41.59
C GLU A 44 -38.37 28.01 40.37
N ARG A 45 -37.40 28.78 39.85
CA ARG A 45 -36.66 28.44 38.65
C ARG A 45 -35.33 29.20 38.59
N VAL A 46 -34.31 28.53 37.99
CA VAL A 46 -33.04 29.12 37.61
C VAL A 46 -32.82 28.93 36.13
N THR A 47 -32.50 30.04 35.42
CA THR A 47 -32.16 29.98 34.02
C THR A 47 -30.82 30.61 33.75
N ILE A 48 -30.12 30.10 32.75
CA ILE A 48 -28.94 30.70 32.14
C ILE A 48 -29.32 31.18 30.75
N GLU A 49 -29.07 32.41 30.46
CA GLU A 49 -29.09 32.93 29.10
C GLU A 49 -27.65 32.99 28.58
N LEU A 50 -27.42 32.31 27.49
CA LEU A 50 -26.14 32.29 26.76
C LEU A 50 -26.02 33.62 26.00
N GLY A 51 -24.89 34.29 26.15
CA GLY A 51 -24.65 35.58 25.49
C GLY A 51 -24.51 35.48 23.96
N ASP A 52 -24.23 36.63 23.34
CA ASP A 52 -24.21 36.84 21.90
C ASP A 52 -23.20 35.95 21.12
N ALA A 53 -22.22 35.39 21.80
CA ALA A 53 -21.26 34.46 21.18
C ALA A 53 -21.90 33.08 20.87
N PHE A 54 -23.02 32.78 21.50
CA PHE A 54 -23.69 31.51 21.37
C PHE A 54 -24.93 31.60 20.45
N ASN A 55 -25.11 30.58 19.65
CA ASN A 55 -26.33 30.37 18.85
C ASN A 55 -26.82 28.96 19.04
N ARG A 56 -28.00 28.80 19.61
CA ARG A 56 -28.64 27.53 19.90
C ARG A 56 -29.97 27.41 19.17
N PRO A 57 -30.24 26.35 18.40
CA PRO A 57 -31.49 26.19 17.64
C PRO A 57 -32.75 26.24 18.52
N LYS A 58 -32.65 25.79 19.78
CA LYS A 58 -33.75 25.77 20.74
C LYS A 58 -33.87 27.10 21.57
N GLY A 59 -33.12 28.12 21.17
CA GLY A 59 -33.03 29.39 21.90
C GLY A 59 -31.90 29.40 22.94
N ASN A 60 -31.38 30.57 23.24
CA ASN A 60 -30.19 30.74 24.09
C ASN A 60 -30.46 30.63 25.60
N THR A 61 -31.71 30.51 26.02
CA THR A 61 -32.06 30.30 27.45
C THR A 61 -32.07 28.83 27.79
N VAL A 62 -31.32 28.42 28.79
CA VAL A 62 -31.27 27.06 29.35
C VAL A 62 -31.84 27.08 30.76
N THR A 63 -32.83 26.24 31.03
CA THR A 63 -33.33 26.04 32.39
C THR A 63 -32.36 25.12 33.13
N VAL A 64 -31.82 25.59 34.24
CA VAL A 64 -30.88 24.86 35.09
C VAL A 64 -31.61 24.13 36.20
N TYR A 65 -32.67 24.74 36.71
CA TYR A 65 -33.52 24.25 37.78
C TYR A 65 -34.95 24.70 37.59
N ASP A 66 -35.90 23.81 37.78
CA ASP A 66 -37.33 24.10 37.86
C ASP A 66 -37.93 23.29 39.02
N LYS A 67 -38.47 24.00 40.00
CA LYS A 67 -39.03 23.42 41.23
C LYS A 67 -40.13 22.35 40.95
N HIS A 68 -40.81 22.46 39.82
CA HIS A 68 -41.92 21.57 39.48
C HIS A 68 -41.49 20.26 38.78
N THR A 69 -40.30 20.24 38.20
CA THR A 69 -39.82 19.11 37.41
C THR A 69 -38.56 18.46 37.97
N ASP A 70 -37.77 19.19 38.70
CA ASP A 70 -36.47 18.72 39.17
C ASP A 70 -36.53 18.14 40.59
N PRO A 71 -35.55 17.30 40.96
CA PRO A 71 -35.36 16.85 42.32
C PRO A 71 -35.21 18.02 43.29
N ALA A 72 -35.55 17.84 44.55
CA ALA A 72 -35.32 18.84 45.58
C ALA A 72 -33.80 19.04 45.77
N TYR A 73 -33.30 20.20 45.30
CA TYR A 73 -31.93 20.67 45.57
C TYR A 73 -31.90 21.56 46.81
N GLY A 74 -30.75 22.09 47.09
CA GLY A 74 -30.50 23.06 48.16
C GLY A 74 -29.30 23.95 47.81
N TYR A 75 -29.06 24.96 48.59
CA TYR A 75 -27.85 25.75 48.45
C TYR A 75 -26.60 24.87 48.55
N GLY A 76 -25.66 25.04 47.61
CA GLY A 76 -24.44 24.27 47.51
C GLY A 76 -24.60 22.90 46.85
N ALA A 77 -25.82 22.50 46.48
CA ALA A 77 -26.03 21.25 45.74
C ALA A 77 -25.64 21.41 44.30
N ASP A 78 -25.04 20.35 43.73
CA ASP A 78 -24.65 20.29 42.34
C ASP A 78 -25.86 19.99 41.46
N MET A 79 -26.13 20.87 40.51
CA MET A 79 -27.20 20.75 39.51
C MET A 79 -26.57 20.46 38.13
N PRO A 80 -26.83 19.26 37.53
CA PRO A 80 -26.33 18.95 36.22
C PRO A 80 -27.07 19.75 35.15
N ILE A 81 -26.32 20.27 34.18
CA ILE A 81 -26.86 20.99 33.02
C ILE A 81 -26.37 20.30 31.77
N ILE A 82 -27.28 19.82 30.95
CA ILE A 82 -27.00 19.27 29.65
C ILE A 82 -27.45 20.27 28.60
N VAL A 83 -26.53 20.73 27.78
CA VAL A 83 -26.81 21.64 26.67
C VAL A 83 -26.56 20.85 25.38
N ASP A 84 -27.64 20.62 24.68
CA ASP A 84 -27.59 20.01 23.34
C ASP A 84 -27.07 21.04 22.31
N GLU A 85 -26.96 20.63 21.09
CA GLU A 85 -26.36 21.31 19.95
C GLU A 85 -26.41 22.85 20.02
N PHE A 86 -25.25 23.47 19.98
CA PHE A 86 -25.10 24.90 19.87
C PHE A 86 -23.82 25.29 19.15
N SER A 87 -23.79 26.42 18.50
CA SER A 87 -22.56 26.99 17.95
C SER A 87 -22.05 28.15 18.81
N MET A 88 -20.72 28.23 18.88
CA MET A 88 -20.03 29.33 19.52
C MET A 88 -19.24 30.08 18.45
N ASN A 89 -19.55 31.37 18.27
CA ASN A 89 -18.81 32.24 17.36
C ASN A 89 -17.78 33.04 18.17
N LEU A 90 -16.51 32.78 17.86
CA LEU A 90 -15.36 33.40 18.52
C LEU A 90 -14.81 34.58 17.69
N MET A 91 -15.43 34.89 16.56
CA MET A 91 -15.07 36.02 15.71
C MET A 91 -15.68 37.31 16.20
N LYS A 92 -14.84 38.17 16.74
CA LYS A 92 -15.24 39.54 17.06
C LYS A 92 -14.25 40.53 16.44
N ASN A 93 -14.71 41.38 15.55
CA ASN A 93 -13.90 42.43 14.89
C ASN A 93 -12.68 41.87 14.10
N ARG A 94 -12.81 40.69 13.50
CA ARG A 94 -11.76 40.04 12.72
C ARG A 94 -11.98 40.23 11.22
N HIS A 95 -10.89 40.31 10.47
CA HIS A 95 -10.96 40.22 9.00
C HIS A 95 -10.98 38.75 8.59
N PRO A 96 -12.12 38.16 8.13
CA PRO A 96 -12.26 36.73 7.94
C PRO A 96 -11.41 36.15 6.78
N ASN A 97 -10.95 37.03 5.88
CA ASN A 97 -10.41 36.56 4.59
C ASN A 97 -8.91 36.82 4.38
N LYS A 98 -8.18 37.26 5.42
CA LYS A 98 -6.74 37.49 5.28
C LYS A 98 -5.95 36.78 6.35
N TRP A 99 -5.14 35.81 5.91
CA TRP A 99 -4.24 35.06 6.78
C TRP A 99 -3.11 35.92 7.33
N GLU A 100 -2.54 36.82 6.50
CA GLU A 100 -1.34 37.58 6.83
C GLU A 100 -1.61 38.82 7.68
N ASP A 101 -2.81 39.41 7.59
CA ASP A 101 -3.16 40.67 8.28
C ASP A 101 -4.02 40.44 9.52
N TYR A 102 -3.92 39.29 10.18
CA TYR A 102 -4.72 39.01 11.34
C TYR A 102 -4.22 39.78 12.58
N HIS A 103 -4.87 40.87 12.92
CA HIS A 103 -4.67 41.63 14.13
C HIS A 103 -5.96 41.77 14.96
N GLY A 104 -6.96 40.96 14.71
CA GLY A 104 -8.24 41.00 15.40
C GLY A 104 -8.16 40.49 16.84
N ASN A 105 -8.96 41.08 17.73
CA ASN A 105 -9.12 40.57 19.08
C ASN A 105 -9.89 39.24 19.07
N VAL A 106 -9.35 38.25 19.73
CA VAL A 106 -10.03 36.97 19.97
C VAL A 106 -11.13 37.23 21.02
N VAL A 107 -12.28 36.60 20.87
CA VAL A 107 -13.23 36.47 21.97
C VAL A 107 -12.59 35.50 22.98
N ASP A 108 -12.02 36.02 24.02
CA ASP A 108 -11.39 35.30 25.12
C ASP A 108 -12.33 35.06 26.30
N SER A 109 -13.53 35.63 26.24
CA SER A 109 -14.53 35.53 27.28
C SER A 109 -15.95 35.54 26.74
N CYS A 110 -16.83 34.79 27.37
CA CYS A 110 -18.27 34.73 27.05
C CYS A 110 -19.07 35.17 28.27
N GLN A 111 -20.13 35.92 28.01
CA GLN A 111 -21.04 36.36 29.07
C GLN A 111 -22.22 35.42 29.21
N PHE A 112 -22.59 35.14 30.42
CA PHE A 112 -23.78 34.39 30.80
C PHE A 112 -24.63 35.27 31.72
N PHE A 113 -25.93 35.29 31.49
CA PHE A 113 -26.88 35.96 32.35
C PHE A 113 -27.65 34.90 33.14
N ILE A 114 -27.56 34.95 34.45
CA ILE A 114 -28.22 34.00 35.34
C ILE A 114 -29.40 34.71 35.97
N THR A 115 -30.57 34.12 35.78
CA THR A 115 -31.82 34.67 36.34
C THR A 115 -32.41 33.70 37.35
N LEU A 116 -32.60 34.12 38.57
CA LEU A 116 -33.31 33.41 39.62
C LEU A 116 -34.73 33.95 39.71
N TYR A 117 -35.69 33.04 39.59
CA TYR A 117 -37.10 33.35 39.81
C TYR A 117 -37.45 32.94 41.24
N VAL A 118 -37.74 33.96 42.09
CA VAL A 118 -38.01 33.76 43.52
C VAL A 118 -39.46 34.09 43.80
N LYS A 119 -40.15 33.20 44.49
CA LYS A 119 -41.52 33.42 44.99
C LYS A 119 -41.51 33.36 46.51
N ILE A 120 -41.53 34.54 47.12
CA ILE A 120 -41.54 34.67 48.57
C ILE A 120 -42.97 34.46 49.08
N PRO A 121 -43.22 33.49 49.96
CA PRO A 121 -44.55 33.28 50.50
C PRO A 121 -44.98 34.44 51.38
N SER A 122 -46.26 34.78 51.37
CA SER A 122 -46.80 35.86 52.21
C SER A 122 -46.62 35.62 53.72
N SER A 123 -46.43 34.39 54.11
CA SER A 123 -46.12 34.00 55.48
C SER A 123 -44.73 34.39 55.96
N ALA A 124 -43.81 34.72 55.05
CA ALA A 124 -42.43 35.13 55.39
C ALA A 124 -42.35 36.56 56.06
N GLY A 125 -43.40 37.34 55.94
CA GLY A 125 -43.44 38.70 56.50
C GLY A 125 -42.48 39.63 55.78
N LEU A 126 -41.97 40.67 56.54
CA LEU A 126 -40.97 41.56 56.01
C LEU A 126 -39.57 40.91 56.01
N ILE A 127 -38.97 40.90 54.90
CA ILE A 127 -37.57 40.37 54.72
C ILE A 127 -36.65 41.59 54.59
N THR A 128 -35.68 41.65 55.48
CA THR A 128 -34.58 42.61 55.35
C THR A 128 -33.38 41.95 54.72
N ILE A 129 -32.92 42.46 53.58
CA ILE A 129 -31.72 41.93 52.87
C ILE A 129 -30.52 42.72 53.39
N PRO A 130 -29.53 42.10 54.07
CA PRO A 130 -28.29 42.72 54.49
C PRO A 130 -27.49 43.25 53.30
N GLU A 131 -26.65 44.29 53.55
CA GLU A 131 -25.81 44.88 52.50
C GLU A 131 -24.77 43.92 51.96
N ASP A 132 -24.34 42.90 52.75
CA ASP A 132 -23.39 41.87 52.40
C ASP A 132 -24.06 40.59 51.87
N ALA A 133 -25.37 40.62 51.67
CA ALA A 133 -26.08 39.52 51.09
C ALA A 133 -25.67 39.27 49.66
N ALA A 134 -25.29 38.04 49.34
CA ALA A 134 -24.82 37.66 48.00
C ALA A 134 -25.23 36.27 47.59
N PHE A 135 -25.48 36.08 46.29
CA PHE A 135 -25.46 34.81 45.64
C PHE A 135 -24.09 34.57 45.00
N GLN A 136 -23.52 33.40 45.23
CA GLN A 136 -22.40 32.93 44.47
C GLN A 136 -22.88 31.77 43.55
N TYR A 137 -22.65 31.92 42.27
CA TYR A 137 -22.93 30.90 41.25
C TYR A 137 -21.62 30.31 40.77
N ASN A 138 -21.48 29.00 40.88
CA ASN A 138 -20.35 28.26 40.36
C ASN A 138 -20.81 27.40 39.17
N LEU A 139 -20.01 27.43 38.10
CA LEU A 139 -20.24 26.63 36.88
C LEU A 139 -18.97 25.86 36.57
N GLY A 140 -19.05 24.55 36.61
CA GLY A 140 -17.98 23.64 36.23
C GLY A 140 -18.30 22.96 34.92
N VAL A 141 -17.32 22.83 34.04
CA VAL A 141 -17.42 22.06 32.80
C VAL A 141 -17.07 20.61 33.11
N GLN A 142 -17.94 19.66 32.78
CA GLN A 142 -17.67 18.24 32.91
C GLN A 142 -17.13 17.65 31.62
N PHE A 143 -17.80 17.88 30.50
CA PHE A 143 -17.31 17.53 29.17
C PHE A 143 -17.91 18.43 28.10
N ILE A 144 -17.22 18.53 26.98
CA ILE A 144 -17.69 19.17 25.74
C ILE A 144 -17.38 18.21 24.60
N ASP A 145 -18.44 17.82 23.88
CA ASP A 145 -18.36 17.02 22.66
C ASP A 145 -18.57 17.93 21.46
N TYR A 146 -17.54 18.19 20.70
CA TYR A 146 -17.61 19.07 19.54
C TYR A 146 -17.93 18.27 18.26
N HIS A 147 -18.63 18.89 17.34
CA HIS A 147 -18.97 18.32 16.04
C HIS A 147 -18.09 18.88 14.93
N ALA A 148 -17.78 20.16 14.98
CA ALA A 148 -16.87 20.79 14.04
C ALA A 148 -16.26 22.08 14.60
N VAL A 149 -15.09 22.44 14.10
CA VAL A 149 -14.40 23.69 14.37
C VAL A 149 -14.04 24.39 13.06
N TRP A 150 -14.15 25.70 13.05
CA TRP A 150 -13.73 26.57 11.95
C TRP A 150 -12.62 27.48 12.42
N GLY A 151 -11.59 27.63 11.59
CA GLY A 151 -10.46 28.48 11.93
C GLY A 151 -9.35 28.46 10.90
N MET A 152 -8.23 29.06 11.25
CA MET A 152 -6.98 28.98 10.52
C MET A 152 -6.05 28.02 11.24
N PHE A 153 -5.81 26.86 10.64
CA PHE A 153 -5.02 25.79 11.23
C PHE A 153 -3.64 25.67 10.57
N GLN A 154 -2.71 25.06 11.27
CA GLN A 154 -1.44 24.60 10.71
C GLN A 154 -1.53 23.07 10.49
N ALA A 155 -0.89 22.59 9.43
CA ALA A 155 -0.80 21.14 9.23
C ALA A 155 0.03 20.52 10.36
N SER A 156 -0.44 19.41 10.90
CA SER A 156 0.31 18.64 11.89
C SER A 156 1.44 17.84 11.22
N ASN A 157 2.41 17.38 12.01
CA ASN A 157 3.45 16.48 11.52
C ASN A 157 2.86 15.13 11.04
N ASP A 158 1.68 14.75 11.54
CA ASP A 158 0.96 13.54 11.13
C ASP A 158 0.45 13.60 9.67
N MET A 159 0.48 14.78 9.04
CA MET A 159 0.18 14.96 7.62
C MET A 159 1.43 14.82 6.74
N ARG A 160 2.49 14.25 7.26
CA ARG A 160 3.76 13.96 6.56
C ARG A 160 4.09 12.49 6.70
N ASP A 161 4.61 11.91 5.62
CA ASP A 161 5.11 10.55 5.63
C ASP A 161 6.34 10.42 4.77
N GLU A 162 7.29 9.61 5.23
CA GLU A 162 8.56 9.30 4.56
C GLU A 162 8.90 7.85 4.82
N ASN A 163 9.09 7.08 3.77
CA ASN A 163 9.42 5.67 3.89
C ASN A 163 10.26 5.16 2.73
N GLU A 164 11.02 4.09 2.99
CA GLU A 164 11.66 3.24 1.98
C GLU A 164 11.11 1.82 2.09
N ILE A 165 10.69 1.26 0.99
CA ILE A 165 10.16 -0.10 0.87
C ILE A 165 11.21 -0.95 0.16
N VAL A 166 11.70 -2.00 0.82
CA VAL A 166 12.61 -2.99 0.22
C VAL A 166 11.77 -4.02 -0.53
N LEU A 167 11.95 -4.10 -1.85
CA LEU A 167 11.10 -4.92 -2.71
C LEU A 167 11.24 -6.42 -2.43
N ALA A 168 12.45 -6.89 -2.09
CA ALA A 168 12.69 -8.28 -1.74
C ALA A 168 11.92 -8.74 -0.49
N GLU A 169 11.61 -7.82 0.43
CA GLU A 169 10.82 -8.11 1.64
C GLU A 169 9.32 -8.18 1.35
N GLN A 170 8.87 -7.52 0.29
CA GLN A 170 7.46 -7.44 -0.08
C GLN A 170 7.04 -8.51 -1.08
N TRP A 171 7.98 -9.06 -1.84
CA TRP A 171 7.70 -9.95 -2.94
C TRP A 171 8.48 -11.27 -2.82
N ASN A 172 7.80 -12.34 -2.45
CA ASN A 172 8.39 -13.67 -2.39
C ASN A 172 8.97 -14.08 -3.74
N GLY A 173 10.24 -14.50 -3.75
CA GLY A 173 10.95 -14.91 -4.99
C GLY A 173 11.68 -13.74 -5.69
N TYR A 174 11.51 -12.48 -5.25
CA TYR A 174 12.27 -11.37 -5.84
C TYR A 174 13.78 -11.55 -5.68
N GLY A 175 14.24 -12.15 -4.58
CA GLY A 175 15.64 -12.45 -4.34
C GLY A 175 16.25 -13.52 -5.29
N LEU A 176 15.41 -14.24 -6.04
CA LEU A 176 15.85 -15.19 -7.08
C LEU A 176 16.11 -14.49 -8.42
N LEU A 177 15.66 -13.24 -8.55
CA LEU A 177 15.86 -12.44 -9.75
C LEU A 177 17.13 -11.61 -9.63
N ASN A 178 17.93 -11.60 -10.68
CA ASN A 178 19.13 -10.79 -10.79
C ASN A 178 19.12 -10.02 -12.11
N ASN A 179 19.78 -8.86 -12.14
CA ASN A 179 19.89 -8.03 -13.34
C ASN A 179 18.55 -7.77 -14.05
N VAL A 180 17.51 -7.46 -13.27
CA VAL A 180 16.17 -7.23 -13.79
C VAL A 180 16.10 -5.88 -14.49
N VAL A 181 15.82 -5.91 -15.79
CA VAL A 181 15.49 -4.74 -16.61
C VAL A 181 14.17 -5.05 -17.30
N LEU A 182 13.13 -4.38 -16.88
CA LEU A 182 11.77 -4.57 -17.39
C LEU A 182 11.21 -3.22 -17.85
N PRO A 183 11.46 -2.79 -19.09
CA PRO A 183 10.98 -1.53 -19.63
C PRO A 183 9.46 -1.60 -19.84
N LEU A 184 8.70 -1.45 -18.75
CA LEU A 184 7.25 -1.52 -18.77
C LEU A 184 6.64 -0.49 -19.71
N SER A 185 5.67 -0.88 -20.52
CA SER A 185 5.05 -0.01 -21.51
C SER A 185 4.16 1.07 -20.89
N ASN A 186 3.39 0.70 -19.87
CA ASN A 186 2.40 1.58 -19.24
C ASN A 186 2.25 1.32 -17.73
N PRO A 187 3.31 1.40 -16.91
CA PRO A 187 3.14 1.32 -15.46
C PRO A 187 2.37 2.53 -14.97
N SER A 188 1.52 2.35 -13.96
CA SER A 188 0.82 3.48 -13.35
C SER A 188 0.61 3.29 -11.86
N ILE A 189 0.61 4.42 -11.15
CA ILE A 189 0.20 4.50 -9.75
C ILE A 189 -0.96 5.47 -9.69
N ASP A 190 -2.08 4.99 -9.20
CA ASP A 190 -3.30 5.77 -9.02
C ASP A 190 -3.45 6.10 -7.54
N LEU A 191 -3.14 7.33 -7.16
CA LEU A 191 -3.23 7.83 -5.80
C LEU A 191 -4.57 8.51 -5.60
N ASN A 192 -5.42 7.91 -4.78
CA ASN A 192 -6.69 8.47 -4.34
C ASN A 192 -6.52 9.11 -2.97
N ILE A 193 -6.78 10.41 -2.89
CA ILE A 193 -6.70 11.21 -1.68
C ILE A 193 -8.12 11.59 -1.30
N THR A 194 -8.62 11.02 -0.20
CA THR A 194 -9.94 11.32 0.33
C THR A 194 -9.79 12.15 1.59
N THR A 195 -10.52 13.25 1.66
CA THR A 195 -10.52 14.13 2.83
C THR A 195 -11.93 14.47 3.30
N LYS A 196 -12.08 14.64 4.60
CA LYS A 196 -13.25 15.23 5.27
C LYS A 196 -12.96 16.64 5.81
N ILE A 197 -11.82 17.19 5.47
CA ILE A 197 -11.44 18.57 5.81
C ILE A 197 -12.05 19.49 4.77
N ALA A 198 -12.89 20.42 5.20
CA ALA A 198 -13.44 21.45 4.31
C ALA A 198 -12.48 22.64 4.23
N GLY A 199 -11.70 22.66 3.19
CA GLY A 199 -10.70 23.69 2.91
C GLY A 199 -9.79 23.27 1.75
N ALA A 200 -9.11 24.22 1.14
CA ALA A 200 -8.13 23.93 0.12
C ALA A 200 -6.88 23.30 0.74
N LEU A 201 -6.38 22.25 0.09
CA LEU A 201 -5.19 21.52 0.51
C LEU A 201 -4.11 21.61 -0.58
N MET A 202 -2.88 21.43 -0.17
CA MET A 202 -1.71 21.31 -1.04
C MET A 202 -0.98 20.00 -0.69
N LEU A 203 -0.87 19.12 -1.66
CA LEU A 203 0.04 17.98 -1.58
C LEU A 203 1.42 18.42 -2.10
N HIS A 204 2.43 18.23 -1.29
CA HIS A 204 3.82 18.39 -1.65
C HIS A 204 4.52 17.03 -1.56
N GLY A 205 5.03 16.53 -2.67
CA GLY A 205 5.90 15.38 -2.75
C GLY A 205 7.34 15.83 -2.88
N ASP A 206 8.15 15.63 -1.86
CA ASP A 206 9.57 16.01 -1.87
C ASP A 206 10.37 15.11 -2.82
N TYR A 207 10.06 13.81 -2.83
CA TYR A 207 10.65 12.84 -3.73
C TYR A 207 9.83 11.56 -3.87
N LEU A 208 10.00 10.94 -5.02
CA LEU A 208 9.56 9.59 -5.35
C LEU A 208 10.68 8.96 -6.19
N TYR A 209 11.26 7.83 -5.77
CA TYR A 209 12.40 7.24 -6.47
C TYR A 209 12.48 5.73 -6.31
N VAL A 210 13.27 5.10 -7.16
CA VAL A 210 13.82 3.75 -6.93
C VAL A 210 15.32 3.82 -6.79
N THR A 211 15.88 2.91 -5.98
CA THR A 211 17.32 2.63 -5.93
C THR A 211 17.51 1.21 -6.48
N SER A 212 18.43 1.06 -7.42
CA SER A 212 18.80 -0.23 -7.97
C SER A 212 19.82 -0.97 -7.09
N THR A 213 20.00 -2.26 -7.34
CA THR A 213 20.95 -3.12 -6.62
C THR A 213 22.41 -2.68 -6.75
N ASP A 214 22.73 -1.94 -7.82
CA ASP A 214 24.06 -1.30 -7.99
C ASP A 214 24.16 0.09 -7.36
N GLY A 215 23.13 0.53 -6.62
CA GLY A 215 23.08 1.81 -5.91
C GLY A 215 22.69 3.00 -6.78
N LYS A 216 22.32 2.81 -8.05
CA LYS A 216 21.83 3.89 -8.91
C LYS A 216 20.44 4.33 -8.47
N LYS A 217 20.28 5.65 -8.27
CA LYS A 217 19.00 6.26 -7.91
C LYS A 217 18.32 6.86 -9.14
N ILE A 218 17.06 6.48 -9.38
CA ILE A 218 16.20 7.07 -10.43
C ILE A 218 15.04 7.76 -9.74
N ASN A 219 14.94 9.08 -9.92
CA ASN A 219 13.84 9.88 -9.36
C ASN A 219 12.70 9.99 -10.35
N ALA A 220 11.46 10.02 -9.85
CA ALA A 220 10.32 10.52 -10.61
C ALA A 220 10.55 12.00 -10.99
N THR A 221 10.00 12.39 -12.11
CA THR A 221 10.10 13.79 -12.57
C THR A 221 8.73 14.33 -12.95
N PHE A 222 8.50 15.59 -12.61
CA PHE A 222 7.27 16.33 -12.86
C PHE A 222 7.64 17.60 -13.63
N ASP A 223 7.53 17.55 -14.96
CA ASP A 223 8.00 18.62 -15.84
C ASP A 223 9.46 19.07 -15.59
N GLY A 224 10.31 18.06 -15.30
CA GLY A 224 11.74 18.28 -15.02
C GLY A 224 12.09 18.59 -13.57
N SER A 225 11.12 18.75 -12.68
CA SER A 225 11.31 18.81 -11.21
C SER A 225 11.24 17.43 -10.59
N THR A 226 11.98 17.19 -9.51
CA THR A 226 11.82 16.00 -8.65
C THR A 226 10.77 16.22 -7.54
N GLU A 227 10.26 17.44 -7.41
CA GLU A 227 9.25 17.81 -6.45
C GLU A 227 7.88 17.94 -7.13
N LEU A 228 6.86 17.42 -6.49
CA LEU A 228 5.47 17.51 -6.93
C LEU A 228 4.72 18.50 -6.05
N TYR A 229 4.07 19.49 -6.67
CA TYR A 229 3.10 20.35 -6.01
C TYR A 229 1.74 20.17 -6.66
N LYS A 230 0.75 19.75 -5.87
CA LYS A 230 -0.63 19.61 -6.33
C LYS A 230 -1.58 20.33 -5.40
N TYR A 231 -2.35 21.25 -5.97
CA TYR A 231 -3.35 22.03 -5.26
C TYR A 231 -4.74 21.44 -5.48
N PHE A 232 -5.52 21.43 -4.42
CA PHE A 232 -6.94 21.11 -4.47
C PHE A 232 -7.71 22.41 -4.54
N THR A 233 -8.59 22.54 -5.53
CA THR A 233 -9.35 23.77 -5.74
C THR A 233 -10.47 23.93 -4.71
N PRO A 234 -10.75 25.17 -4.24
CA PRO A 234 -11.81 25.40 -3.27
C PRO A 234 -13.19 24.92 -3.73
N SER A 235 -13.47 24.95 -5.03
CA SER A 235 -14.75 24.51 -5.59
C SER A 235 -15.05 23.03 -5.32
N GLU A 236 -14.04 22.20 -5.17
CA GLU A 236 -14.17 20.78 -4.83
C GLU A 236 -14.60 20.58 -3.37
N TYR A 237 -14.39 21.60 -2.52
CA TYR A 237 -14.63 21.55 -1.08
C TYR A 237 -15.78 22.43 -0.59
N LEU A 238 -16.36 23.26 -1.44
CA LEU A 238 -17.48 24.15 -1.03
C LEU A 238 -18.66 23.36 -0.51
N SER A 239 -18.94 22.18 -1.07
CA SER A 239 -19.98 21.29 -0.57
C SER A 239 -19.73 20.77 0.84
N LEU A 240 -18.45 20.61 1.24
CA LEU A 240 -18.09 20.16 2.58
C LEU A 240 -18.38 21.20 3.67
N ASN A 241 -18.51 22.48 3.32
CA ASN A 241 -18.88 23.53 4.28
C ASN A 241 -20.37 23.49 4.65
N SER A 242 -21.22 22.90 3.82
CA SER A 242 -22.67 22.83 4.09
C SER A 242 -23.06 21.58 4.88
N ASN A 243 -22.34 20.45 4.69
CA ASN A 243 -22.66 19.19 5.33
C ASN A 243 -21.45 18.63 6.10
N ILE A 244 -21.61 18.48 7.41
CA ILE A 244 -20.60 17.85 8.26
C ILE A 244 -20.63 16.35 8.00
N GLY A 245 -19.45 15.75 7.82
CA GLY A 245 -19.33 14.31 7.50
C GLY A 245 -19.20 13.97 6.02
N ASP A 246 -19.47 14.90 5.11
CA ASP A 246 -19.19 14.72 3.70
C ASP A 246 -17.68 14.57 3.44
N SER A 247 -17.33 13.86 2.37
CA SER A 247 -15.95 13.67 1.94
C SER A 247 -15.76 14.04 0.48
N ALA A 248 -14.59 14.56 0.16
CA ALA A 248 -14.14 14.78 -1.22
C ALA A 248 -12.97 13.86 -1.53
N THR A 249 -12.91 13.40 -2.80
CA THR A 249 -11.82 12.54 -3.27
C THR A 249 -11.15 13.20 -4.48
N MET A 250 -9.82 13.27 -4.44
CA MET A 250 -9.00 13.65 -5.57
C MET A 250 -8.19 12.44 -6.04
N ARG A 251 -7.99 12.36 -7.34
CA ARG A 251 -7.18 11.35 -7.98
C ARG A 251 -5.93 11.97 -8.59
N LEU A 252 -4.77 11.40 -8.29
CA LEU A 252 -3.50 11.69 -8.96
C LEU A 252 -3.01 10.43 -9.67
N LEU A 253 -2.70 10.57 -10.94
CA LEU A 253 -2.15 9.52 -11.76
C LEU A 253 -0.67 9.78 -11.98
N PHE A 254 0.18 8.83 -11.63
CA PHE A 254 1.58 8.78 -12.00
C PHE A 254 1.73 7.72 -13.08
N ASP A 255 2.39 8.06 -14.17
CA ASP A 255 2.62 7.16 -15.31
C ASP A 255 3.90 7.54 -16.08
N LYS A 256 4.03 7.10 -17.32
CA LYS A 256 5.18 7.42 -18.18
C LYS A 256 5.25 8.87 -18.68
N ASP A 257 4.21 9.66 -18.49
CA ASP A 257 4.21 11.06 -18.89
C ASP A 257 5.20 11.86 -18.02
N PRO A 258 6.12 12.66 -18.63
CA PRO A 258 7.08 13.47 -17.89
C PRO A 258 6.46 14.44 -16.89
N SER A 259 5.21 14.85 -17.10
CA SER A 259 4.47 15.71 -16.17
C SER A 259 3.82 14.94 -15.02
N ARG A 260 3.80 13.59 -15.12
CA ARG A 260 3.12 12.70 -14.16
C ARG A 260 4.05 11.65 -13.54
N GLY A 261 5.30 11.97 -13.37
CA GLY A 261 6.25 11.17 -12.62
C GLY A 261 7.25 10.39 -13.46
N HIS A 262 6.97 10.12 -14.76
CA HIS A 262 7.85 9.38 -15.67
C HIS A 262 8.32 8.04 -15.05
N ILE A 263 7.40 7.33 -14.40
CA ILE A 263 7.68 6.17 -13.54
C ILE A 263 8.04 4.89 -14.31
N ASP A 264 7.85 4.85 -15.62
CA ASP A 264 8.33 3.76 -16.48
C ASP A 264 9.86 3.59 -16.37
N GLN A 265 10.60 4.67 -16.12
CA GLN A 265 12.05 4.62 -15.92
C GLN A 265 12.48 3.84 -14.66
N PHE A 266 11.60 3.67 -13.69
CA PHE A 266 11.90 2.91 -12.46
C PHE A 266 12.26 1.46 -12.74
N PHE A 267 11.74 0.90 -13.81
CA PHE A 267 11.89 -0.49 -14.19
C PHE A 267 12.95 -0.71 -15.29
N THR A 268 13.65 0.35 -15.70
CA THR A 268 14.81 0.25 -16.63
C THR A 268 16.10 -0.17 -15.92
N VAL A 269 16.04 -0.36 -14.60
CA VAL A 269 17.11 -0.88 -13.76
C VAL A 269 16.52 -2.00 -12.90
N HIS A 270 17.37 -2.79 -12.23
CA HIS A 270 16.91 -3.74 -11.23
C HIS A 270 16.56 -2.98 -9.93
N PRO A 271 15.28 -2.72 -9.62
CA PRO A 271 14.91 -1.91 -8.46
C PRO A 271 15.07 -2.72 -7.19
N GLU A 272 15.81 -2.22 -6.21
CA GLU A 272 15.97 -2.80 -4.87
C GLU A 272 15.01 -2.17 -3.88
N LYS A 273 14.93 -0.82 -3.91
CA LYS A 273 14.14 -0.05 -2.96
C LYS A 273 13.29 0.98 -3.68
N PHE A 274 12.11 1.21 -3.13
CA PHE A 274 11.21 2.27 -3.52
C PHE A 274 11.09 3.26 -2.37
N GLY A 275 11.46 4.52 -2.59
CA GLY A 275 11.42 5.56 -1.58
C GLY A 275 10.48 6.69 -1.95
N TYR A 276 9.78 7.21 -0.95
CA TYR A 276 8.89 8.35 -1.11
C TYR A 276 8.89 9.26 0.12
N LYS A 277 8.59 10.53 -0.12
CA LYS A 277 8.31 11.50 0.94
C LYS A 277 7.27 12.48 0.45
N TYR A 278 6.26 12.68 1.24
CA TYR A 278 5.22 13.66 0.97
C TYR A 278 4.74 14.36 2.23
N SER A 279 4.15 15.51 2.04
CA SER A 279 3.37 16.22 3.05
C SER A 279 2.09 16.77 2.44
N VAL A 280 1.05 16.87 3.28
CA VAL A 280 -0.17 17.58 2.93
C VAL A 280 -0.27 18.82 3.81
N ASP A 281 -0.49 19.96 3.23
CA ASP A 281 -0.62 21.23 3.93
C ASP A 281 -1.92 21.94 3.54
N PHE A 282 -2.30 22.94 4.32
CA PHE A 282 -3.45 23.77 3.99
C PHE A 282 -3.06 24.87 3.01
N ASN A 283 -3.80 25.00 1.90
CA ASN A 283 -3.66 26.14 1.00
C ASN A 283 -4.43 27.36 1.54
N ARG A 284 -3.77 28.10 2.43
CA ARG A 284 -4.37 29.21 3.18
C ARG A 284 -4.67 30.42 2.33
N GLN A 285 -4.03 30.56 1.17
CA GLN A 285 -4.32 31.67 0.23
C GLN A 285 -5.67 31.48 -0.44
N GLU A 286 -6.01 30.22 -0.78
CA GLU A 286 -7.27 29.87 -1.41
C GLU A 286 -8.40 29.78 -0.37
N THR A 287 -8.14 29.14 0.78
CA THR A 287 -9.14 28.94 1.83
C THR A 287 -8.53 29.26 3.19
N PRO A 288 -8.57 30.53 3.62
CA PRO A 288 -8.01 30.92 4.90
C PRO A 288 -8.79 30.34 6.10
N GLN A 289 -10.08 30.09 5.95
CA GLN A 289 -10.91 29.44 6.97
C GLN A 289 -11.16 27.99 6.61
N ILE A 290 -10.74 27.07 7.46
CA ILE A 290 -10.85 25.63 7.29
C ILE A 290 -11.81 25.07 8.32
N ARG A 291 -12.66 24.14 7.95
CA ARG A 291 -13.48 23.35 8.86
C ARG A 291 -12.87 21.98 9.12
N LEU A 292 -12.71 21.68 10.40
CA LEU A 292 -12.36 20.34 10.89
C LEU A 292 -13.56 19.76 11.64
N GLY A 293 -14.12 18.66 11.17
CA GLY A 293 -15.12 17.89 11.89
C GLY A 293 -14.49 16.90 12.88
N GLU A 294 -15.29 16.25 13.71
CA GLU A 294 -14.83 15.25 14.67
C GLU A 294 -14.07 14.07 14.02
N ASP A 295 -14.36 13.79 12.76
CA ASP A 295 -13.75 12.76 11.93
C ASP A 295 -12.88 13.35 10.81
N ALA A 296 -12.45 14.62 10.97
CA ALA A 296 -11.58 15.26 10.00
C ALA A 296 -10.27 14.48 9.83
N GLY A 297 -9.91 14.22 8.58
CA GLY A 297 -8.71 13.47 8.26
C GLY A 297 -8.46 13.41 6.76
N ILE A 298 -7.27 12.93 6.42
CA ILE A 298 -6.86 12.67 5.05
C ILE A 298 -6.51 11.20 4.95
N LYS A 299 -7.10 10.53 3.96
CA LYS A 299 -6.81 9.14 3.65
C LYS A 299 -6.20 9.05 2.27
N LEU A 300 -5.01 8.48 2.20
CA LEU A 300 -4.34 8.18 0.94
C LEU A 300 -4.48 6.69 0.64
N ARG A 301 -4.80 6.38 -0.61
CA ARG A 301 -4.85 5.02 -1.12
C ARG A 301 -4.16 4.98 -2.48
N ALA A 302 -3.08 4.22 -2.57
CA ALA A 302 -2.39 3.97 -3.83
C ALA A 302 -2.86 2.63 -4.41
N ALA A 303 -3.16 2.63 -5.71
CA ALA A 303 -3.39 1.44 -6.51
C ALA A 303 -2.31 1.38 -7.59
N TYR A 304 -1.59 0.28 -7.64
CA TYR A 304 -0.51 0.06 -8.59
C TYR A 304 -1.03 -0.78 -9.75
N THR A 305 -0.75 -0.35 -10.97
CA THR A 305 -0.96 -1.16 -12.17
C THR A 305 0.40 -1.39 -12.82
N ILE A 306 0.86 -2.63 -12.77
CA ILE A 306 2.08 -3.08 -13.41
C ILE A 306 1.65 -4.02 -14.53
N PRO A 307 1.50 -3.52 -15.77
CA PRO A 307 1.17 -4.38 -16.90
C PRO A 307 2.39 -5.26 -17.19
N PHE A 308 2.18 -6.55 -17.38
CA PHE A 308 3.23 -7.44 -17.89
C PHE A 308 3.36 -7.25 -19.42
N GLU A 309 3.53 -6.01 -19.83
CA GLU A 309 3.73 -5.58 -21.20
C GLU A 309 4.97 -4.68 -21.26
N PHE A 310 5.93 -5.04 -22.10
CA PHE A 310 7.28 -4.50 -22.09
C PHE A 310 7.63 -3.87 -23.46
N ASN A 311 8.30 -2.73 -23.40
CA ASN A 311 9.01 -2.19 -24.56
C ASN A 311 10.29 -3.01 -24.82
N GLU A 312 10.99 -2.74 -25.92
CA GLU A 312 12.29 -3.32 -26.24
C GLU A 312 13.32 -3.12 -25.12
N GLY A 313 14.18 -4.11 -24.89
CA GLY A 313 15.26 -4.06 -23.91
C GLY A 313 15.03 -4.88 -22.64
N VAL A 314 14.12 -5.87 -22.69
CA VAL A 314 13.88 -6.79 -21.58
C VAL A 314 15.11 -7.66 -21.28
N SER A 315 15.50 -7.71 -20.02
CA SER A 315 16.54 -8.63 -19.52
C SER A 315 16.23 -9.05 -18.08
N VAL A 316 16.20 -10.36 -17.83
CA VAL A 316 15.98 -10.92 -16.49
C VAL A 316 16.88 -12.13 -16.30
N ASP A 317 17.67 -12.16 -15.26
CA ASP A 317 18.37 -13.35 -14.80
C ASP A 317 17.61 -13.96 -13.62
N TYR A 318 17.42 -15.28 -13.69
CA TYR A 318 16.82 -16.07 -12.61
C TYR A 318 17.79 -17.15 -12.18
N ILE A 319 18.03 -17.27 -10.89
CA ILE A 319 18.91 -18.29 -10.31
C ILE A 319 18.13 -19.01 -9.21
N ASP A 320 18.05 -20.32 -9.33
CA ASP A 320 17.38 -21.16 -8.34
C ASP A 320 18.16 -22.47 -8.15
N THR A 321 17.93 -23.13 -7.01
CA THR A 321 18.55 -24.42 -6.70
C THR A 321 17.47 -25.49 -6.57
N ILE A 322 17.51 -26.48 -7.43
CA ILE A 322 16.64 -27.66 -7.38
C ILE A 322 17.28 -28.66 -6.42
N GLU A 323 16.68 -28.85 -5.28
CA GLU A 323 17.17 -29.75 -4.24
C GLU A 323 16.60 -31.19 -4.37
N ASN A 324 17.20 -32.12 -3.61
CA ASN A 324 16.74 -33.50 -3.46
C ASN A 324 16.71 -34.32 -4.76
N ILE A 325 17.65 -34.07 -5.66
CA ILE A 325 17.82 -34.84 -6.87
C ILE A 325 18.52 -36.15 -6.55
N ASN A 326 17.91 -37.28 -6.90
CA ASN A 326 18.49 -38.59 -6.66
C ASN A 326 18.82 -39.30 -8.00
N LEU A 327 19.99 -39.03 -8.50
CA LEU A 327 20.55 -39.67 -9.70
C LEU A 327 21.39 -40.91 -9.39
N SER A 328 21.56 -41.27 -8.10
CA SER A 328 22.40 -42.41 -7.72
C SER A 328 21.88 -43.81 -8.14
N LYS A 329 20.62 -43.87 -8.58
CA LYS A 329 20.01 -45.10 -9.12
C LYS A 329 20.26 -45.27 -10.62
N LEU A 330 20.98 -44.36 -11.26
CA LEU A 330 21.32 -44.41 -12.67
C LEU A 330 22.56 -45.27 -12.92
N THR A 331 22.66 -46.44 -12.29
CA THR A 331 23.69 -47.41 -12.65
C THR A 331 23.19 -48.27 -13.80
N LEU A 332 24.06 -48.59 -14.74
CA LEU A 332 23.76 -49.45 -15.89
C LEU A 332 23.11 -50.74 -15.41
N ASP A 333 23.60 -51.33 -14.33
CA ASP A 333 23.09 -52.53 -13.70
C ASP A 333 21.64 -52.38 -13.18
N SER A 334 21.29 -51.23 -12.61
CA SER A 334 19.93 -51.01 -12.10
C SER A 334 18.90 -50.77 -13.19
N MET A 335 19.33 -50.24 -14.33
CA MET A 335 18.47 -50.02 -15.50
C MET A 335 18.28 -51.32 -16.29
N LEU A 336 19.29 -52.19 -16.35
CA LEU A 336 19.27 -53.43 -17.09
C LEU A 336 18.74 -54.61 -16.27
N SER A 337 18.79 -54.58 -14.96
CA SER A 337 18.27 -55.62 -14.06
C SER A 337 16.76 -55.84 -14.15
N SER A 338 16.02 -54.88 -14.73
CA SER A 338 14.59 -55.02 -14.98
C SER A 338 14.25 -55.82 -16.26
N VAL A 339 15.23 -56.16 -17.09
CA VAL A 339 15.02 -56.90 -18.34
C VAL A 339 15.54 -58.33 -18.19
N ALA A 340 14.71 -59.22 -17.66
CA ALA A 340 15.05 -60.58 -17.30
C ALA A 340 15.40 -61.56 -18.49
N ILE A 341 15.56 -61.06 -19.72
CA ILE A 341 15.71 -61.89 -20.97
C ILE A 341 17.05 -61.59 -21.64
N ILE A 342 17.92 -60.74 -21.07
CA ILE A 342 19.20 -60.41 -21.72
C ILE A 342 20.29 -61.34 -21.21
N ASP A 343 20.84 -62.15 -22.14
CA ASP A 343 21.90 -63.13 -21.83
C ASP A 343 23.30 -62.52 -21.93
N THR A 344 23.49 -61.59 -22.86
CA THR A 344 24.79 -60.88 -23.02
C THR A 344 24.53 -59.50 -23.63
N ILE A 345 25.05 -58.46 -22.99
CA ILE A 345 25.06 -57.14 -23.54
C ILE A 345 26.32 -56.93 -24.34
N GLU A 346 26.18 -56.72 -25.66
CA GLU A 346 27.30 -56.47 -26.57
C GLU A 346 27.72 -54.99 -26.53
N GLU A 347 26.77 -54.08 -26.47
CA GLU A 347 26.99 -52.65 -26.41
C GLU A 347 25.82 -51.99 -25.67
N ALA A 348 26.11 -51.07 -24.74
CA ALA A 348 25.11 -50.21 -24.13
C ALA A 348 25.56 -48.75 -24.19
N THR A 349 24.71 -47.89 -24.72
CA THR A 349 24.95 -46.47 -24.78
C THR A 349 23.82 -45.75 -24.04
N LEU A 350 24.16 -45.11 -22.95
CA LEU A 350 23.22 -44.23 -22.25
C LEU A 350 23.17 -42.85 -22.91
N LYS A 351 22.00 -42.31 -23.04
CA LYS A 351 21.76 -40.95 -23.54
C LYS A 351 20.94 -40.19 -22.55
N LEU A 352 21.41 -39.02 -22.19
CA LEU A 352 20.66 -38.02 -21.44
C LEU A 352 20.05 -37.07 -22.47
N ALA A 353 18.73 -36.93 -22.48
CA ALA A 353 18.05 -36.00 -23.32
C ALA A 353 17.47 -34.87 -22.45
N LEU A 354 17.91 -33.65 -22.69
CA LEU A 354 17.39 -32.43 -22.07
C LEU A 354 16.43 -31.79 -23.06
N GLY A 355 15.14 -31.84 -22.75
CA GLY A 355 14.09 -31.21 -23.53
C GLY A 355 13.73 -29.89 -22.94
N LEU A 356 13.72 -28.85 -23.75
CA LEU A 356 13.42 -27.46 -23.37
C LEU A 356 12.31 -26.91 -24.27
N GLU A 357 11.22 -26.47 -23.68
CA GLU A 357 10.09 -25.88 -24.40
C GLU A 357 9.84 -24.48 -23.85
N ASN A 358 9.88 -23.48 -24.72
CA ASN A 358 9.68 -22.08 -24.38
C ASN A 358 8.46 -21.51 -25.10
N SER A 359 7.47 -21.08 -24.34
CA SER A 359 6.33 -20.29 -24.80
C SER A 359 6.36 -18.86 -24.33
N ILE A 360 7.34 -18.47 -23.51
CA ILE A 360 7.58 -17.10 -23.12
C ILE A 360 8.11 -16.34 -24.33
N PRO A 361 7.58 -15.18 -24.69
CA PRO A 361 7.99 -14.40 -25.86
C PRO A 361 9.38 -13.72 -25.68
N LEU A 362 10.35 -14.48 -25.15
CA LEU A 362 11.72 -14.06 -24.89
C LEU A 362 12.66 -15.20 -25.24
N GLN A 363 13.85 -14.87 -25.69
CA GLN A 363 14.94 -15.85 -25.77
C GLN A 363 15.33 -16.27 -24.35
N VAL A 364 15.52 -17.57 -24.15
CA VAL A 364 15.99 -18.12 -22.88
C VAL A 364 17.36 -18.74 -23.07
N THR A 365 18.33 -18.35 -22.26
CA THR A 365 19.57 -19.07 -22.08
C THR A 365 19.53 -19.84 -20.77
N CYS A 366 19.95 -21.12 -20.83
CA CYS A 366 19.87 -22.01 -19.67
C CYS A 366 21.25 -22.65 -19.39
N VAL A 367 21.67 -22.58 -18.13
CA VAL A 367 22.85 -23.26 -17.60
C VAL A 367 22.44 -24.04 -16.37
N ILE A 368 22.74 -25.37 -16.36
CA ILE A 368 22.47 -26.23 -15.21
C ILE A 368 23.80 -26.72 -14.64
N THR A 369 24.16 -26.28 -13.46
CA THR A 369 25.38 -26.69 -12.75
C THR A 369 25.04 -27.73 -11.68
N CYS A 370 25.80 -28.82 -11.63
CA CYS A 370 25.58 -29.88 -10.65
C CYS A 370 26.29 -29.58 -9.33
N LEU A 371 25.60 -29.86 -8.21
CA LEU A 371 26.09 -29.65 -6.85
C LEU A 371 26.06 -30.97 -6.06
N ASP A 372 27.04 -31.17 -5.18
CA ASP A 372 27.14 -32.33 -4.27
C ASP A 372 26.21 -32.16 -3.02
N ALA A 373 26.30 -33.11 -2.09
CA ALA A 373 25.51 -33.09 -0.85
C ALA A 373 25.89 -31.94 0.10
N GLN A 374 27.03 -31.31 -0.10
CA GLN A 374 27.53 -30.18 0.68
C GLN A 374 27.27 -28.85 -0.02
N GLY A 375 26.64 -28.88 -1.22
CA GLY A 375 26.41 -27.71 -2.06
C GLY A 375 27.64 -27.23 -2.84
N ASN A 376 28.72 -28.02 -2.86
CA ASN A 376 29.87 -27.69 -3.68
C ASN A 376 29.63 -28.08 -5.12
N VAL A 377 30.26 -27.35 -6.04
CA VAL A 377 30.19 -27.65 -7.48
C VAL A 377 30.84 -28.96 -7.76
N VAL A 378 30.13 -29.87 -8.42
CA VAL A 378 30.68 -31.12 -8.96
C VAL A 378 31.52 -30.81 -10.20
N MET A 379 32.75 -31.25 -10.21
CA MET A 379 33.69 -30.96 -11.29
C MET A 379 33.52 -31.93 -12.47
N SER A 380 33.84 -31.48 -13.69
CA SER A 380 33.77 -32.27 -14.88
C SER A 380 34.77 -33.42 -14.83
N PRO A 381 34.39 -34.66 -15.24
CA PRO A 381 35.33 -35.78 -15.33
C PRO A 381 36.43 -35.56 -16.37
N ASP A 382 36.12 -34.79 -17.43
CA ASP A 382 37.08 -34.52 -18.52
C ASP A 382 38.04 -33.37 -18.18
N ASP A 383 37.64 -32.46 -17.30
CA ASP A 383 38.46 -31.33 -16.85
C ASP A 383 38.14 -30.96 -15.39
N PRO A 384 38.94 -31.40 -14.41
CA PRO A 384 38.69 -31.17 -13.00
C PRO A 384 38.84 -29.71 -12.57
N THR A 385 39.12 -28.77 -13.47
CA THR A 385 39.11 -27.34 -13.21
C THR A 385 37.80 -26.66 -13.59
N ARG A 386 36.92 -27.38 -14.24
CA ARG A 386 35.62 -26.87 -14.73
C ARG A 386 34.43 -27.47 -13.98
N PRO A 387 33.39 -26.68 -13.70
CA PRO A 387 32.13 -27.19 -13.20
C PRO A 387 31.50 -28.23 -14.18
N TYR A 388 30.97 -29.33 -13.65
CA TYR A 388 30.12 -30.18 -14.44
C TYR A 388 28.74 -29.55 -14.64
N ARG A 389 28.35 -29.40 -15.89
CA ARG A 389 27.09 -28.83 -16.31
C ARG A 389 26.33 -29.81 -17.17
N ILE A 390 25.08 -30.12 -16.83
CA ILE A 390 24.23 -30.98 -17.65
C ILE A 390 23.99 -30.34 -19.02
N THR A 391 24.01 -29.01 -19.11
CA THR A 391 23.92 -28.30 -20.37
C THR A 391 25.17 -28.41 -21.27
N GLY A 392 26.23 -29.09 -20.82
CA GLY A 392 27.51 -29.18 -21.51
C GLY A 392 28.39 -27.95 -21.19
N GLU A 393 29.42 -27.72 -22.02
CA GLU A 393 30.33 -26.58 -21.86
C GLU A 393 29.65 -25.26 -22.25
N ASP A 394 28.74 -25.30 -23.20
CA ASP A 394 28.04 -24.13 -23.73
C ASP A 394 26.68 -23.94 -23.06
N THR A 395 26.26 -22.66 -23.01
CA THR A 395 24.92 -22.27 -22.59
C THR A 395 23.92 -22.76 -23.65
N ILE A 396 22.86 -23.47 -23.26
CA ILE A 396 21.77 -23.77 -24.15
C ILE A 396 20.96 -22.51 -24.43
N VAL A 397 20.83 -22.17 -25.70
CA VAL A 397 19.99 -21.06 -26.16
C VAL A 397 18.70 -21.63 -26.70
N ILE A 398 17.58 -21.20 -26.11
CA ILE A 398 16.24 -21.50 -26.60
C ILE A 398 15.72 -20.18 -27.17
N PRO A 399 15.58 -20.08 -28.51
CA PRO A 399 15.08 -18.86 -29.11
C PRO A 399 13.67 -18.56 -28.62
N SER A 400 13.28 -17.27 -28.69
CA SER A 400 11.91 -16.85 -28.47
C SER A 400 10.95 -17.65 -29.38
N PRO A 401 9.67 -17.75 -28.98
CA PRO A 401 8.64 -18.27 -29.89
C PRO A 401 8.65 -17.48 -31.19
N SER A 402 8.37 -18.16 -32.32
CA SER A 402 8.14 -17.45 -33.56
C SER A 402 6.83 -16.68 -33.52
N PHE A 403 6.83 -15.49 -34.09
CA PHE A 403 5.65 -14.65 -34.18
C PHE A 403 5.14 -14.61 -35.62
N GLU A 404 3.82 -14.70 -35.73
CA GLU A 404 3.12 -14.58 -37.02
C GLU A 404 1.94 -13.63 -36.85
N GLN A 405 1.61 -12.90 -37.90
CA GLN A 405 0.38 -12.12 -37.91
C GLN A 405 -0.80 -13.00 -38.34
N ASP A 406 -1.88 -12.99 -37.60
CA ASP A 406 -3.13 -13.63 -38.01
C ASP A 406 -3.85 -12.80 -39.11
N MET A 407 -4.99 -13.32 -39.57
CA MET A 407 -5.80 -12.60 -40.59
C MET A 407 -6.34 -11.26 -40.15
N ASN A 408 -6.30 -10.96 -38.83
CA ASN A 408 -6.72 -9.68 -38.24
C ASN A 408 -5.52 -8.78 -37.90
N MET A 409 -4.31 -9.14 -38.39
CA MET A 409 -3.06 -8.41 -38.10
C MET A 409 -2.61 -8.45 -36.64
N ASN A 410 -3.12 -9.39 -35.82
CA ASN A 410 -2.63 -9.60 -34.46
C ASN A 410 -1.40 -10.51 -34.49
N TRP A 411 -0.42 -10.21 -33.65
CA TRP A 411 0.76 -11.04 -33.46
C TRP A 411 0.44 -12.23 -32.57
N ILE A 412 0.72 -13.43 -33.07
CA ILE A 412 0.52 -14.71 -32.35
C ILE A 412 1.86 -15.37 -32.15
N SER A 413 2.16 -15.81 -30.93
CA SER A 413 3.37 -16.56 -30.62
C SER A 413 3.16 -18.06 -30.73
N LYS A 414 4.16 -18.77 -31.26
CA LYS A 414 4.23 -20.25 -31.32
C LYS A 414 5.40 -20.73 -30.47
N ALA A 415 5.15 -21.66 -29.54
CA ALA A 415 6.18 -22.22 -28.66
C ALA A 415 7.33 -22.85 -29.47
N ASN A 416 8.56 -22.55 -29.05
CA ASN A 416 9.76 -23.22 -29.54
C ASN A 416 10.16 -24.36 -28.62
N LYS A 417 10.68 -25.43 -29.25
CA LYS A 417 11.21 -26.63 -28.57
C LYS A 417 12.62 -26.92 -29.02
N THR A 418 13.48 -27.21 -28.07
CA THR A 418 14.84 -27.65 -28.34
C THR A 418 15.11 -28.89 -27.49
N THR A 419 15.87 -29.85 -28.06
CA THR A 419 16.30 -31.05 -27.34
C THR A 419 17.79 -31.21 -27.54
N GLN A 420 18.52 -31.26 -26.43
CA GLN A 420 19.93 -31.57 -26.42
C GLN A 420 20.12 -33.03 -25.95
N ILE A 421 20.88 -33.80 -26.70
CA ILE A 421 21.21 -35.18 -26.36
C ILE A 421 22.68 -35.21 -25.95
N ILE A 422 22.95 -35.73 -24.76
CA ILE A 422 24.29 -35.90 -24.22
C ILE A 422 24.54 -37.41 -24.13
N SER A 423 25.61 -37.90 -24.77
CA SER A 423 26.05 -39.29 -24.62
C SER A 423 26.67 -39.42 -23.23
N VAL A 424 26.21 -40.43 -22.49
CA VAL A 424 26.63 -40.64 -21.09
C VAL A 424 27.68 -41.74 -21.06
N THR A 425 28.90 -41.39 -20.67
CA THR A 425 29.99 -42.35 -20.43
C THR A 425 29.94 -42.83 -18.97
N GLU A 426 30.74 -43.87 -18.64
CA GLU A 426 30.88 -44.37 -17.27
C GLU A 426 31.35 -43.28 -16.31
N ASP A 427 32.28 -42.43 -16.74
CA ASP A 427 32.78 -41.31 -15.95
C ASP A 427 31.67 -40.27 -15.67
N ILE A 428 30.80 -40.03 -16.65
CA ILE A 428 29.64 -39.16 -16.48
C ILE A 428 28.64 -39.77 -15.50
N ILE A 429 28.40 -41.10 -15.54
CA ILE A 429 27.54 -41.78 -14.57
C ILE A 429 28.08 -41.62 -13.13
N ASN A 430 29.37 -41.86 -12.97
CA ASN A 430 30.02 -41.71 -11.67
C ASN A 430 29.92 -40.26 -11.15
N THR A 431 30.07 -39.30 -12.04
CA THR A 431 29.89 -37.86 -11.71
C THR A 431 28.46 -37.53 -11.33
N LEU A 432 27.47 -38.00 -12.11
CA LEU A 432 26.05 -37.80 -11.84
C LEU A 432 25.59 -38.45 -10.51
N SER A 433 26.23 -39.55 -10.09
CA SER A 433 25.91 -40.22 -8.82
C SER A 433 26.20 -39.34 -7.59
N GLN A 434 27.12 -38.40 -7.73
CA GLN A 434 27.51 -37.46 -6.68
C GLN A 434 26.52 -36.26 -6.56
N VAL A 435 25.73 -36.01 -7.60
CA VAL A 435 24.80 -34.89 -7.68
C VAL A 435 23.64 -35.09 -6.71
N LYS A 436 23.39 -34.10 -5.86
CA LYS A 436 22.26 -34.03 -4.93
C LYS A 436 21.38 -32.83 -5.14
N SER A 437 21.91 -31.78 -5.75
CA SER A 437 21.14 -30.61 -6.16
C SER A 437 21.71 -30.02 -7.46
N MET A 438 20.94 -29.16 -8.10
CA MET A 438 21.34 -28.49 -9.34
C MET A 438 21.04 -27.01 -9.24
N GLU A 439 22.02 -26.18 -9.54
CA GLU A 439 21.81 -24.76 -9.74
C GLU A 439 21.33 -24.53 -11.17
N LEU A 440 20.13 -23.95 -11.28
CA LEU A 440 19.52 -23.54 -12.53
C LEU A 440 19.71 -22.04 -12.71
N LYS A 441 20.46 -21.65 -13.73
CA LYS A 441 20.59 -20.25 -14.13
C LYS A 441 19.89 -20.04 -15.46
N LEU A 442 18.87 -19.19 -15.47
CA LEU A 442 18.14 -18.77 -16.65
C LEU A 442 18.41 -17.29 -16.91
N SER A 443 18.68 -16.92 -18.15
CA SER A 443 18.72 -15.54 -18.58
C SER A 443 17.72 -15.36 -19.71
N LEU A 444 16.74 -14.48 -19.49
CA LEU A 444 15.69 -14.16 -20.44
C LEU A 444 15.96 -12.80 -21.05
N ASN A 445 15.87 -12.68 -22.36
CA ASN A 445 16.01 -11.39 -23.05
C ASN A 445 15.25 -11.39 -24.38
N ASP A 446 15.07 -10.21 -24.95
CA ASP A 446 14.38 -10.01 -26.22
C ASP A 446 15.30 -9.78 -27.43
N LYS A 447 16.59 -10.07 -27.28
CA LYS A 447 17.59 -9.84 -28.34
C LYS A 447 17.28 -10.55 -29.66
N SER A 448 16.60 -11.72 -29.58
CA SER A 448 16.19 -12.46 -30.77
C SER A 448 14.97 -11.89 -31.50
N LEU A 449 14.36 -10.83 -30.99
CA LEU A 449 13.14 -10.21 -31.52
C LEU A 449 13.40 -8.89 -32.27
N ALA A 450 14.66 -8.56 -32.51
CA ALA A 450 15.00 -7.28 -33.16
C ALA A 450 14.35 -7.11 -34.55
N ASP A 451 14.25 -8.18 -35.32
CA ASP A 451 13.63 -8.17 -36.65
C ASP A 451 12.10 -7.98 -36.56
N GLU A 452 11.46 -8.60 -35.57
CA GLU A 452 10.03 -8.49 -35.29
C GLU A 452 9.66 -7.07 -34.83
N TYR A 453 10.47 -6.46 -33.96
CA TYR A 453 10.31 -5.05 -33.60
C TYR A 453 10.47 -4.13 -34.81
N ALA A 454 11.48 -4.37 -35.63
CA ALA A 454 11.68 -3.61 -36.88
C ALA A 454 10.52 -3.79 -37.87
N ALA A 455 9.84 -4.94 -37.84
CA ALA A 455 8.63 -5.22 -38.62
C ALA A 455 7.36 -4.63 -38.01
N GLY A 456 7.45 -3.95 -36.87
CA GLY A 456 6.32 -3.28 -36.20
C GLY A 456 5.57 -4.18 -35.21
N MET A 457 6.22 -5.23 -34.68
CA MET A 457 5.66 -5.98 -33.56
C MET A 457 5.42 -5.02 -32.40
N PRO A 458 4.23 -5.03 -31.77
CA PRO A 458 3.97 -4.24 -30.58
C PRO A 458 4.75 -4.78 -29.39
N ASN A 459 4.57 -4.15 -28.24
CA ASN A 459 5.19 -4.56 -26.98
C ASN A 459 5.02 -6.04 -26.67
N ILE A 460 6.02 -6.63 -26.06
CA ILE A 460 5.94 -8.00 -25.52
C ILE A 460 4.90 -8.03 -24.40
N LYS A 461 3.99 -9.00 -24.46
CA LYS A 461 2.99 -9.22 -23.43
C LYS A 461 3.16 -10.60 -22.82
N LEU A 462 3.37 -10.65 -21.50
CA LEU A 462 3.38 -11.92 -20.76
C LEU A 462 1.98 -12.25 -20.26
N THR A 463 1.64 -13.53 -20.31
CA THR A 463 0.37 -14.08 -19.83
C THR A 463 0.62 -15.31 -18.95
N ASP A 464 -0.36 -15.70 -18.16
CA ASP A 464 -0.33 -16.88 -17.29
C ASP A 464 -0.31 -18.21 -18.06
N GLN A 465 -0.53 -18.18 -19.38
CA GLN A 465 -0.47 -19.36 -20.25
C GLN A 465 0.93 -19.64 -20.80
N GLN A 466 1.87 -18.71 -20.58
CA GLN A 466 3.24 -18.80 -21.05
C GLN A 466 4.14 -19.38 -19.98
N GLY A 467 5.14 -20.15 -20.40
CA GLY A 467 6.05 -20.77 -19.45
C GLY A 467 7.27 -21.41 -20.12
N LEU A 468 8.22 -21.79 -19.30
CA LEU A 468 9.37 -22.59 -19.65
C LEU A 468 9.18 -23.99 -19.07
N ARG A 469 9.28 -25.00 -19.92
CA ARG A 469 9.27 -26.40 -19.49
C ARG A 469 10.63 -27.02 -19.71
N ILE A 470 11.22 -27.55 -18.65
CA ILE A 470 12.48 -28.28 -18.68
C ILE A 470 12.15 -29.77 -18.37
N SER A 471 12.56 -30.66 -19.21
CA SER A 471 12.43 -32.11 -19.02
C SER A 471 13.77 -32.78 -19.16
N ILE A 472 14.10 -33.70 -18.27
CA ILE A 472 15.30 -34.53 -18.33
C ILE A 472 14.81 -35.94 -18.48
N SER A 473 15.23 -36.62 -19.55
CA SER A 473 14.93 -38.02 -19.78
C SER A 473 16.23 -38.77 -20.05
N ILE A 474 16.25 -40.04 -19.62
CA ILE A 474 17.38 -40.93 -19.80
C ILE A 474 16.91 -42.10 -20.64
N GLY A 475 17.58 -42.35 -21.75
CA GLY A 475 17.35 -43.46 -22.61
C GLY A 475 18.59 -44.38 -22.70
N ALA A 476 18.41 -45.63 -22.83
CA ALA A 476 19.47 -46.58 -23.09
C ALA A 476 19.26 -47.22 -24.44
N ASN A 477 20.27 -47.16 -25.33
CA ASN A 477 20.33 -48.06 -26.49
C ASN A 477 21.16 -49.28 -26.10
N VAL A 478 20.53 -50.44 -26.09
CA VAL A 478 21.19 -51.68 -25.72
C VAL A 478 21.19 -52.60 -26.93
N LYS A 479 22.36 -52.98 -27.34
CA LYS A 479 22.54 -54.12 -28.32
C LYS A 479 22.85 -55.34 -27.50
N ALA A 480 21.92 -56.28 -27.46
CA ALA A 480 22.02 -57.46 -26.64
C ALA A 480 21.67 -58.72 -27.47
N LEU A 481 22.32 -59.78 -27.13
CA LEU A 481 21.94 -61.10 -27.63
C LEU A 481 20.78 -61.63 -26.77
N LEU A 482 19.65 -61.91 -27.38
CA LEU A 482 18.52 -62.52 -26.73
C LEU A 482 18.65 -64.06 -26.86
N ASN A 483 18.72 -64.75 -25.75
CA ASN A 483 18.67 -66.19 -25.74
C ASN A 483 17.22 -66.67 -25.87
N LEU A 484 16.82 -67.00 -27.12
CA LEU A 484 15.49 -67.50 -27.42
C LEU A 484 15.35 -69.04 -27.28
N SER A 485 16.34 -69.74 -26.71
CA SER A 485 16.33 -71.22 -26.61
C SER A 485 15.23 -71.79 -25.69
N GLY A 486 14.48 -70.94 -24.99
CA GLY A 486 13.33 -71.32 -24.14
C GLY A 486 11.94 -71.10 -24.76
N MET A 487 11.85 -70.52 -25.94
CA MET A 487 10.57 -70.25 -26.63
C MET A 487 10.35 -71.24 -27.71
N ASN A 488 9.72 -72.38 -27.40
CA ASN A 488 9.15 -73.26 -28.40
C ASN A 488 7.93 -72.63 -29.05
N GLN A 489 8.08 -72.39 -30.33
CA GLN A 489 7.06 -72.30 -31.37
C GLN A 489 5.64 -71.81 -31.01
N SER A 490 5.31 -70.59 -31.38
CA SER A 490 4.07 -70.34 -32.13
C SER A 490 4.21 -69.04 -32.96
N THR A 491 4.32 -69.24 -34.26
CA THR A 491 3.82 -68.45 -35.42
C THR A 491 3.77 -66.95 -35.34
N ASP A 492 4.54 -66.36 -36.27
CA ASP A 492 4.27 -65.17 -37.06
C ASP A 492 3.66 -63.94 -36.34
N SER A 493 4.52 -62.98 -36.08
CA SER A 493 4.30 -61.58 -36.47
C SER A 493 5.58 -60.77 -36.20
N GLU A 494 6.09 -60.17 -37.24
CA GLU A 494 7.05 -59.06 -37.17
C GLU A 494 6.32 -57.90 -36.49
N ASP A 495 6.70 -57.61 -35.30
CA ASP A 495 6.40 -56.34 -34.69
C ASP A 495 7.66 -55.82 -33.95
N ASP A 496 8.25 -54.76 -34.51
CA ASP A 496 9.28 -53.99 -33.90
C ASP A 496 8.71 -53.42 -32.60
N VAL A 497 9.17 -53.91 -31.44
CA VAL A 497 8.84 -53.39 -30.13
C VAL A 497 9.88 -52.31 -29.76
N GLU A 498 9.58 -51.08 -30.07
CA GLU A 498 10.23 -49.94 -29.50
C GLU A 498 9.70 -49.75 -28.07
N THR A 499 10.47 -50.13 -27.06
CA THR A 499 10.11 -49.89 -25.64
C THR A 499 10.70 -48.60 -25.21
N THR A 500 9.86 -47.56 -25.13
CA THR A 500 10.17 -46.28 -24.48
C THR A 500 9.77 -46.39 -23.00
N ILE A 501 10.71 -46.19 -22.10
CA ILE A 501 10.48 -46.02 -20.66
C ILE A 501 10.72 -44.54 -20.31
#